data_de240c9cedccf7cb23281c7e7737a4c8
#
_entry.id   de240c9cedccf7cb23281c7e7737a4c8
#
_cell.length_a   1.000
_cell.length_b   1.000
_cell.length_c   1.000
_cell.angle_alpha   90.00
_cell.angle_beta   90.00
_cell.angle_gamma   90.00
#
_symmetry.space_group_name_H-M   'P 1'
#
loop_
_entity.id
_entity.type
_entity.pdbx_description
1 polymer ?
#
loop_
_entity_poly.entity_id
_entity_poly.type
_entity_poly.pdbx_seq_one_letter_code
_entity_poly.pdbx_strand_id
1 'polypeptide(L)'
;MKILTAFFILFFSCSFAQRSAETQPPPQARLVKSVDHLTLEAALELAKNSTEKAAQLNKQVSLAVLDTAGNVILLMRGDGVGIHNTEAARRKAYTAVSTKTATLTLLRNARANPDTNNLNTLPELLLLSGGVPVWYRGNVIGSLGVAGGGSPENDDAIARAAAIPEKGILTSK
;
A
#
# COMPACT_ATOMS: atom_id res chain seq x y z
N MET A 1 21.33 67.11 -54.15
CA MET A 1 21.84 65.94 -53.44
C MET A 1 21.01 65.82 -52.14
N LYS A 2 19.99 64.96 -52.13
CA LYS A 2 19.06 64.82 -50.96
C LYS A 2 19.41 63.53 -50.24
N ILE A 3 19.84 63.65 -48.98
CA ILE A 3 20.17 62.55 -48.08
C ILE A 3 18.88 62.15 -47.39
N LEU A 4 18.45 60.91 -47.62
CA LEU A 4 17.27 60.30 -46.99
C LEU A 4 17.75 59.51 -45.77
N THR A 5 17.41 60.02 -44.56
CA THR A 5 17.74 59.36 -43.32
C THR A 5 16.60 58.36 -42.98
N ALA A 6 16.86 57.06 -43.03
CA ALA A 6 15.92 56.04 -42.62
C ALA A 6 15.99 55.84 -41.10
N PHE A 7 14.85 56.08 -40.44
CA PHE A 7 14.67 55.91 -39.00
C PHE A 7 14.21 54.45 -38.76
N PHE A 8 15.07 53.64 -38.16
CA PHE A 8 14.76 52.23 -37.81
C PHE A 8 14.15 52.19 -36.41
N ILE A 9 12.84 51.95 -36.30
CA ILE A 9 12.14 51.79 -35.04
C ILE A 9 12.24 50.32 -34.62
N LEU A 10 13.01 50.07 -33.56
CA LEU A 10 13.13 48.74 -32.95
C LEU A 10 11.91 48.52 -32.02
N PHE A 11 10.99 47.66 -32.41
CA PHE A 11 9.91 47.22 -31.53
C PHE A 11 10.47 46.16 -30.57
N PHE A 12 10.63 46.52 -29.30
CA PHE A 12 10.97 45.62 -28.20
C PHE A 12 9.68 44.96 -27.70
N SER A 13 9.40 43.74 -28.18
CA SER A 13 8.28 42.93 -27.67
C SER A 13 8.62 42.38 -26.30
N CYS A 14 8.11 43.02 -25.26
CA CYS A 14 8.20 42.49 -23.89
C CYS A 14 7.21 41.32 -23.73
N SER A 15 7.69 40.07 -23.88
CA SER A 15 6.90 38.89 -23.57
C SER A 15 6.75 38.76 -22.05
N PHE A 16 5.60 39.21 -21.51
CA PHE A 16 5.20 38.86 -20.16
C PHE A 16 4.90 37.40 -20.09
N ALA A 17 5.84 36.64 -19.53
CA ALA A 17 5.59 35.25 -19.11
C ALA A 17 4.54 35.28 -17.98
N GLN A 18 3.30 34.95 -18.31
CA GLN A 18 2.24 34.75 -17.35
C GLN A 18 2.59 33.50 -16.52
N ARG A 19 3.21 33.74 -15.38
CA ARG A 19 3.40 32.72 -14.36
C ARG A 19 2.01 32.32 -13.86
N SER A 20 1.53 31.16 -14.25
CA SER A 20 0.31 30.59 -13.71
C SER A 20 0.44 30.58 -12.18
N ALA A 21 -0.31 31.46 -11.51
CA ALA A 21 -0.41 31.41 -10.06
C ALA A 21 -1.01 30.05 -9.71
N GLU A 22 -0.22 29.19 -9.09
CA GLU A 22 -0.74 28.00 -8.40
C GLU A 22 -1.76 28.50 -7.39
N THR A 23 -3.03 28.36 -7.72
CA THR A 23 -4.13 28.71 -6.82
C THR A 23 -4.03 27.80 -5.62
N GLN A 24 -3.60 28.34 -4.47
CA GLN A 24 -3.67 27.62 -3.21
C GLN A 24 -5.12 27.15 -3.00
N PRO A 25 -5.34 25.87 -2.68
CA PRO A 25 -6.69 25.38 -2.42
C PRO A 25 -7.33 26.20 -1.29
N PRO A 26 -8.64 26.49 -1.39
CA PRO A 26 -9.35 27.30 -0.40
C PRO A 26 -9.19 26.73 1.01
N PRO A 27 -9.28 27.56 2.07
CA PRO A 27 -9.04 27.13 3.46
C PRO A 27 -9.85 25.91 3.89
N GLN A 28 -11.03 25.69 3.33
CA GLN A 28 -11.88 24.50 3.56
C GLN A 28 -11.22 23.18 3.11
N ALA A 29 -10.32 23.19 2.13
CA ALA A 29 -9.60 22.00 1.69
C ALA A 29 -8.68 21.40 2.77
N ARG A 30 -8.39 22.14 3.84
CA ARG A 30 -7.61 21.64 4.98
C ARG A 30 -8.42 20.74 5.93
N LEU A 31 -9.76 20.82 5.89
CA LEU A 31 -10.66 20.03 6.73
C LEU A 31 -11.04 18.67 6.09
N VAL A 32 -10.71 18.49 4.82
CA VAL A 32 -11.03 17.27 4.06
C VAL A 32 -9.78 16.78 3.36
N LYS A 33 -9.53 15.47 3.44
CA LYS A 33 -8.43 14.80 2.77
C LYS A 33 -8.96 13.69 1.87
N SER A 34 -8.61 13.73 0.58
CA SER A 34 -8.79 12.58 -0.31
C SER A 34 -7.76 11.52 0.01
N VAL A 35 -8.17 10.28 0.04
CA VAL A 35 -7.31 9.12 0.31
C VAL A 35 -7.50 8.10 -0.80
N ASP A 36 -6.38 7.61 -1.36
CA ASP A 36 -6.41 6.51 -2.30
C ASP A 36 -6.72 5.20 -1.55
N HIS A 37 -7.62 4.39 -2.10
CA HIS A 37 -7.99 3.08 -1.58
C HIS A 37 -7.81 2.00 -2.63
N LEU A 38 -7.57 0.76 -2.19
CA LEU A 38 -7.66 -0.41 -3.05
C LEU A 38 -9.10 -0.59 -3.55
N THR A 39 -9.22 -0.95 -4.82
CA THR A 39 -10.50 -1.41 -5.40
C THR A 39 -10.67 -2.91 -5.20
N LEU A 40 -11.88 -3.43 -5.38
CA LEU A 40 -12.12 -4.88 -5.39
C LEU A 40 -11.33 -5.57 -6.52
N GLU A 41 -11.21 -4.94 -7.68
CA GLU A 41 -10.41 -5.46 -8.80
C GLU A 41 -8.95 -5.64 -8.40
N ALA A 42 -8.33 -4.62 -7.78
CA ALA A 42 -6.98 -4.72 -7.26
C ALA A 42 -6.85 -5.80 -6.18
N ALA A 43 -7.84 -5.92 -5.28
CA ALA A 43 -7.83 -6.94 -4.23
C ALA A 43 -7.86 -8.37 -4.81
N LEU A 44 -8.64 -8.60 -5.87
CA LEU A 44 -8.69 -9.89 -6.56
C LEU A 44 -7.36 -10.22 -7.26
N GLU A 45 -6.71 -9.23 -7.86
CA GLU A 45 -5.41 -9.42 -8.51
C GLU A 45 -4.29 -9.70 -7.49
N LEU A 46 -4.25 -8.95 -6.38
CA LEU A 46 -3.35 -9.23 -5.25
C LEU A 46 -3.55 -10.66 -4.71
N ALA A 47 -4.81 -11.09 -4.55
CA ALA A 47 -5.13 -12.42 -4.07
C ALA A 47 -4.71 -13.51 -5.08
N LYS A 48 -4.90 -13.28 -6.38
CA LYS A 48 -4.44 -14.17 -7.44
C LYS A 48 -2.92 -14.38 -7.37
N ASN A 49 -2.13 -13.31 -7.35
CA ASN A 49 -0.67 -13.39 -7.27
C ASN A 49 -0.21 -14.14 -6.02
N SER A 50 -0.86 -13.90 -4.88
CA SER A 50 -0.57 -14.62 -3.63
C SER A 50 -0.91 -16.11 -3.74
N THR A 51 -2.05 -16.49 -4.31
CA THR A 51 -2.44 -17.90 -4.48
C THR A 51 -1.53 -18.64 -5.44
N GLU A 52 -1.08 -17.99 -6.51
CA GLU A 52 -0.08 -18.53 -7.44
C GLU A 52 1.25 -18.79 -6.73
N LYS A 53 1.69 -17.84 -5.87
CA LYS A 53 2.89 -18.06 -5.06
C LYS A 53 2.72 -19.18 -4.03
N ALA A 54 1.57 -19.29 -3.39
CA ALA A 54 1.27 -20.38 -2.48
C ALA A 54 1.31 -21.75 -3.19
N ALA A 55 0.74 -21.83 -4.40
CA ALA A 55 0.75 -23.04 -5.23
C ALA A 55 2.18 -23.47 -5.60
N GLN A 56 3.09 -22.51 -5.93
CA GLN A 56 4.51 -22.79 -6.18
C GLN A 56 5.21 -23.42 -4.96
N LEU A 57 4.71 -23.15 -3.75
CA LEU A 57 5.21 -23.72 -2.50
C LEU A 57 4.44 -24.98 -2.07
N ASN A 58 3.53 -25.48 -2.92
CA ASN A 58 2.62 -26.59 -2.60
C ASN A 58 1.79 -26.31 -1.33
N LYS A 59 1.29 -25.06 -1.19
CA LYS A 59 0.48 -24.62 -0.05
C LYS A 59 -0.88 -24.11 -0.50
N GLN A 60 -1.86 -24.27 0.39
CA GLN A 60 -3.14 -23.57 0.37
C GLN A 60 -3.15 -22.61 1.54
N VAL A 61 -3.70 -21.40 1.34
CA VAL A 61 -3.66 -20.33 2.33
C VAL A 61 -5.01 -19.65 2.48
N SER A 62 -5.22 -18.98 3.60
CA SER A 62 -6.23 -17.97 3.75
C SER A 62 -5.62 -16.60 3.47
N LEU A 63 -6.39 -15.72 2.83
CA LEU A 63 -6.01 -14.36 2.45
C LEU A 63 -7.04 -13.36 2.94
N ALA A 64 -6.59 -12.17 3.33
CA ALA A 64 -7.43 -11.02 3.57
C ALA A 64 -6.81 -9.77 2.93
N VAL A 65 -7.61 -8.99 2.22
CA VAL A 65 -7.24 -7.67 1.71
C VAL A 65 -8.13 -6.62 2.37
N LEU A 66 -7.52 -5.61 2.96
CA LEU A 66 -8.19 -4.53 3.68
C LEU A 66 -7.88 -3.17 3.05
N ASP A 67 -8.84 -2.24 3.17
CA ASP A 67 -8.66 -0.83 2.83
C ASP A 67 -7.81 -0.08 3.86
N THR A 68 -7.58 1.22 3.66
CA THR A 68 -6.79 2.06 4.58
C THR A 68 -7.46 2.29 5.93
N ALA A 69 -8.77 2.07 6.04
CA ALA A 69 -9.54 2.17 7.30
C ALA A 69 -9.59 0.84 8.05
N GLY A 70 -9.04 -0.24 7.48
CA GLY A 70 -9.05 -1.57 8.07
C GLY A 70 -10.32 -2.38 7.75
N ASN A 71 -11.19 -1.91 6.84
CA ASN A 71 -12.35 -2.66 6.39
C ASN A 71 -11.94 -3.75 5.41
N VAL A 72 -12.60 -4.90 5.49
CA VAL A 72 -12.34 -6.04 4.60
C VAL A 72 -12.92 -5.74 3.21
N ILE A 73 -12.05 -5.77 2.19
CA ILE A 73 -12.44 -5.76 0.76
C ILE A 73 -12.62 -7.19 0.27
N LEU A 74 -11.69 -8.08 0.63
CA LEU A 74 -11.69 -9.48 0.24
C LEU A 74 -11.23 -10.37 1.38
N LEU A 75 -11.94 -11.48 1.60
CA LEU A 75 -11.55 -12.54 2.54
C LEU A 75 -11.72 -13.89 1.85
N MET A 76 -10.65 -14.67 1.77
CA MET A 76 -10.64 -15.98 1.13
C MET A 76 -10.05 -17.06 2.04
N ARG A 77 -10.55 -18.28 1.92
CA ARG A 77 -9.96 -19.46 2.53
C ARG A 77 -9.76 -20.53 1.47
N GLY A 78 -8.52 -20.97 1.31
CA GLY A 78 -8.18 -22.10 0.43
C GLY A 78 -8.75 -23.42 0.94
N ASP A 79 -8.85 -24.40 0.05
CA ASP A 79 -9.39 -25.70 0.36
C ASP A 79 -8.52 -26.41 1.42
N GLY A 80 -9.17 -26.99 2.42
CA GLY A 80 -8.48 -27.70 3.51
C GLY A 80 -7.72 -26.82 4.51
N VAL A 81 -7.70 -25.49 4.32
CA VAL A 81 -7.04 -24.57 5.28
C VAL A 81 -7.84 -24.49 6.58
N GLY A 82 -7.15 -24.63 7.72
CA GLY A 82 -7.77 -24.55 9.04
C GLY A 82 -8.51 -23.23 9.26
N ILE A 83 -9.70 -23.27 9.87
CA ILE A 83 -10.61 -22.12 10.00
C ILE A 83 -9.97 -20.91 10.70
N HIS A 84 -9.06 -21.14 11.68
CA HIS A 84 -8.37 -20.07 12.40
C HIS A 84 -7.46 -19.22 11.49
N ASN A 85 -6.99 -19.78 10.37
CA ASN A 85 -6.13 -19.04 9.44
C ASN A 85 -6.87 -17.91 8.73
N THR A 86 -8.18 -18.01 8.56
CA THR A 86 -8.99 -16.95 7.96
C THR A 86 -8.99 -15.69 8.84
N GLU A 87 -9.21 -15.87 10.13
CA GLU A 87 -9.12 -14.76 11.09
C GLU A 87 -7.68 -14.29 11.30
N ALA A 88 -6.71 -15.20 11.32
CA ALA A 88 -5.30 -14.82 11.38
C ALA A 88 -4.88 -13.97 10.19
N ALA A 89 -5.31 -14.30 8.95
CA ALA A 89 -5.04 -13.51 7.75
C ALA A 89 -5.63 -12.09 7.87
N ARG A 90 -6.89 -11.97 8.31
CA ARG A 90 -7.55 -10.68 8.54
C ARG A 90 -6.78 -9.81 9.56
N ARG A 91 -6.43 -10.37 10.72
CA ARG A 91 -5.70 -9.65 11.76
C ARG A 91 -4.28 -9.29 11.36
N LYS A 92 -3.58 -10.13 10.60
CA LYS A 92 -2.26 -9.80 10.01
C LYS A 92 -2.37 -8.62 9.04
N ALA A 93 -3.39 -8.61 8.16
CA ALA A 93 -3.65 -7.48 7.27
C ALA A 93 -3.97 -6.21 8.07
N TYR A 94 -4.85 -6.29 9.08
CA TYR A 94 -5.18 -5.17 9.95
C TYR A 94 -3.95 -4.59 10.66
N THR A 95 -3.10 -5.48 11.21
CA THR A 95 -1.83 -5.07 11.82
C THR A 95 -0.93 -4.33 10.84
N ALA A 96 -0.81 -4.86 9.60
CA ALA A 96 0.05 -4.26 8.58
C ALA A 96 -0.43 -2.88 8.15
N VAL A 97 -1.75 -2.66 7.90
CA VAL A 97 -2.27 -1.34 7.53
C VAL A 97 -2.19 -0.34 8.68
N SER A 98 -2.51 -0.77 9.90
CA SER A 98 -2.51 0.07 11.09
C SER A 98 -1.12 0.59 11.43
N THR A 99 -0.11 -0.28 11.35
CA THR A 99 1.28 0.05 11.70
C THR A 99 2.12 0.49 10.49
N LYS A 100 1.58 0.38 9.27
CA LYS A 100 2.28 0.60 7.99
C LYS A 100 3.57 -0.20 7.87
N THR A 101 3.61 -1.36 8.51
CA THR A 101 4.81 -2.20 8.65
C THR A 101 4.45 -3.65 8.40
N ALA A 102 5.32 -4.39 7.68
CA ALA A 102 5.16 -5.81 7.51
C ALA A 102 5.20 -6.53 8.88
N THR A 103 4.27 -7.46 9.12
CA THR A 103 4.14 -8.11 10.43
C THR A 103 5.35 -8.98 10.79
N LEU A 104 6.10 -9.49 9.81
CA LEU A 104 7.39 -10.16 10.08
C LEU A 104 8.41 -9.20 10.71
N THR A 105 8.47 -7.96 10.22
CA THR A 105 9.35 -6.92 10.80
C THR A 105 8.90 -6.57 12.21
N LEU A 106 7.60 -6.38 12.44
CA LEU A 106 7.06 -6.13 13.78
C LEU A 106 7.37 -7.26 14.76
N LEU A 107 7.18 -8.52 14.34
CA LEU A 107 7.51 -9.70 15.14
C LEU A 107 8.99 -9.70 15.56
N ARG A 108 9.90 -9.42 14.62
CA ARG A 108 11.34 -9.37 14.91
C ARG A 108 11.70 -8.23 15.85
N ASN A 109 11.12 -7.05 15.63
CA ASN A 109 11.33 -5.90 16.49
C ASN A 109 10.82 -6.16 17.93
N ALA A 110 9.63 -6.75 18.07
CA ALA A 110 9.05 -7.11 19.38
C ALA A 110 9.90 -8.14 20.14
N ARG A 111 10.56 -9.04 19.43
CA ARG A 111 11.50 -9.99 20.07
C ARG A 111 12.81 -9.34 20.48
N ALA A 112 13.26 -8.34 19.77
CA ALA A 112 14.53 -7.64 20.02
C ALA A 112 14.39 -6.51 21.04
N ASN A 113 13.19 -5.93 21.21
CA ASN A 113 12.93 -4.80 22.09
C ASN A 113 11.70 -5.05 22.96
N PRO A 114 11.86 -5.19 24.30
CA PRO A 114 10.75 -5.40 25.24
C PRO A 114 9.65 -4.33 25.13
N ASP A 115 9.99 -3.06 24.86
CA ASP A 115 9.04 -1.96 24.78
C ASP A 115 8.02 -2.14 23.66
N THR A 116 8.42 -2.77 22.54
CA THR A 116 7.53 -3.04 21.40
C THR A 116 6.75 -4.35 21.53
N ASN A 117 7.11 -5.21 22.49
CA ASN A 117 6.40 -6.47 22.74
C ASN A 117 4.97 -6.24 23.23
N ASN A 118 4.72 -5.12 23.92
CA ASN A 118 3.39 -4.74 24.41
C ASN A 118 2.36 -4.52 23.28
N LEU A 119 2.76 -4.38 22.01
CA LEU A 119 1.82 -4.37 20.88
C LEU A 119 0.93 -5.62 20.83
N ASN A 120 1.40 -6.75 21.35
CA ASN A 120 0.60 -7.99 21.44
C ASN A 120 -0.59 -7.90 22.41
N THR A 121 -0.65 -6.90 23.28
CA THR A 121 -1.76 -6.70 24.22
C THR A 121 -2.97 -6.03 23.57
N LEU A 122 -2.81 -5.44 22.39
CA LEU A 122 -3.91 -4.84 21.65
C LEU A 122 -4.72 -5.94 20.93
N PRO A 123 -6.04 -6.06 21.17
CA PRO A 123 -6.84 -7.22 20.75
C PRO A 123 -6.80 -7.51 19.25
N GLU A 124 -6.79 -6.46 18.43
CA GLU A 124 -6.83 -6.59 16.97
C GLU A 124 -5.45 -6.84 16.33
N LEU A 125 -4.37 -6.48 17.03
CA LEU A 125 -3.03 -6.67 16.47
C LEU A 125 -2.60 -8.14 16.61
N LEU A 126 -1.94 -8.62 15.55
CA LEU A 126 -1.39 -9.98 15.51
C LEU A 126 0.04 -9.92 14.93
N LEU A 127 1.04 -10.01 15.80
CA LEU A 127 2.46 -9.97 15.42
C LEU A 127 2.92 -11.35 14.93
N LEU A 128 2.18 -11.92 13.98
CA LEU A 128 2.58 -13.13 13.23
C LEU A 128 2.86 -12.73 11.79
N SER A 129 3.92 -13.31 11.23
CA SER A 129 4.36 -13.06 9.85
C SER A 129 3.25 -13.28 8.81
N GLY A 130 3.33 -12.57 7.68
CA GLY A 130 2.42 -12.73 6.55
C GLY A 130 1.44 -11.58 6.34
N GLY A 131 1.53 -10.50 7.13
CA GLY A 131 0.83 -9.24 6.87
C GLY A 131 1.75 -8.25 6.19
N VAL A 132 1.32 -7.61 5.10
CA VAL A 132 2.08 -6.58 4.39
C VAL A 132 1.20 -5.37 4.08
N PRO A 133 1.70 -4.14 4.26
CA PRO A 133 1.03 -2.96 3.73
C PRO A 133 1.13 -2.93 2.20
N VAL A 134 0.10 -2.42 1.55
CA VAL A 134 0.08 -2.21 0.10
C VAL A 134 0.31 -0.73 -0.17
N TRP A 135 1.30 -0.44 -1.01
CA TRP A 135 1.79 0.90 -1.30
C TRP A 135 1.45 1.32 -2.73
N TYR A 136 1.09 2.58 -2.89
CA TYR A 136 0.95 3.24 -4.18
C TYR A 136 1.47 4.69 -4.08
N ARG A 137 2.39 5.10 -4.96
CA ARG A 137 3.01 6.44 -4.95
C ARG A 137 3.50 6.88 -3.56
N GLY A 138 4.10 5.94 -2.82
CA GLY A 138 4.66 6.20 -1.48
C GLY A 138 3.64 6.24 -0.34
N ASN A 139 2.35 6.11 -0.61
CA ASN A 139 1.27 6.04 0.38
C ASN A 139 0.79 4.60 0.59
N VAL A 140 0.37 4.27 1.81
CA VAL A 140 -0.36 3.03 2.08
C VAL A 140 -1.80 3.21 1.57
N ILE A 141 -2.24 2.31 0.70
CA ILE A 141 -3.59 2.29 0.12
C ILE A 141 -4.44 1.12 0.61
N GLY A 142 -3.87 0.27 1.46
CA GLY A 142 -4.51 -0.90 2.04
C GLY A 142 -3.46 -1.88 2.55
N SER A 143 -3.86 -3.12 2.74
CA SER A 143 -2.97 -4.21 3.20
C SER A 143 -3.45 -5.57 2.72
N LEU A 144 -2.53 -6.54 2.79
CA LEU A 144 -2.83 -7.95 2.56
C LEU A 144 -2.27 -8.79 3.70
N GLY A 145 -3.01 -9.80 4.12
CA GLY A 145 -2.60 -10.79 5.12
C GLY A 145 -2.75 -12.20 4.59
N VAL A 146 -1.77 -13.04 4.90
CA VAL A 146 -1.69 -14.44 4.53
C VAL A 146 -1.50 -15.32 5.76
N ALA A 147 -2.18 -16.44 5.82
CA ALA A 147 -1.99 -17.46 6.85
C ALA A 147 -2.22 -18.85 6.31
N GLY A 148 -1.44 -19.81 6.78
CA GLY A 148 -1.54 -21.23 6.38
C GLY A 148 -0.41 -21.71 5.48
N GLY A 149 0.60 -20.91 5.18
CA GLY A 149 1.76 -21.28 4.36
C GLY A 149 2.72 -22.28 5.04
N GLY A 150 2.48 -22.60 6.30
CA GLY A 150 3.24 -23.63 7.05
C GLY A 150 4.50 -23.11 7.75
N SER A 151 4.97 -21.91 7.46
CA SER A 151 6.02 -21.21 8.22
C SER A 151 5.86 -19.69 8.14
N PRO A 152 6.46 -18.95 9.08
CA PRO A 152 6.49 -17.48 9.05
C PRO A 152 7.06 -16.92 7.75
N GLU A 153 8.11 -17.54 7.24
CA GLU A 153 8.80 -17.11 6.01
C GLU A 153 7.94 -17.37 4.77
N ASN A 154 7.23 -18.47 4.72
CA ASN A 154 6.31 -18.77 3.62
C ASN A 154 5.15 -17.76 3.59
N ASP A 155 4.51 -17.50 4.74
CA ASP A 155 3.43 -16.52 4.82
C ASP A 155 3.89 -15.12 4.34
N ASP A 156 5.09 -14.67 4.75
CA ASP A 156 5.66 -13.39 4.30
C ASP A 156 6.00 -13.39 2.80
N ALA A 157 6.60 -14.47 2.31
CA ALA A 157 6.95 -14.59 0.89
C ALA A 157 5.70 -14.59 0.00
N ILE A 158 4.64 -15.29 0.42
CA ILE A 158 3.36 -15.33 -0.29
C ILE A 158 2.70 -13.95 -0.25
N ALA A 159 2.70 -13.27 0.90
CA ALA A 159 2.14 -11.94 1.04
C ALA A 159 2.88 -10.90 0.17
N ARG A 160 4.22 -10.95 0.13
CA ARG A 160 5.02 -10.03 -0.71
C ARG A 160 4.83 -10.28 -2.20
N ALA A 161 4.59 -11.51 -2.61
CA ALA A 161 4.35 -11.86 -4.02
C ALA A 161 3.03 -11.30 -4.57
N ALA A 162 2.16 -10.76 -3.71
CA ALA A 162 0.92 -10.11 -4.12
C ALA A 162 1.12 -8.85 -4.98
N ALA A 163 2.29 -8.22 -4.93
CA ALA A 163 2.57 -6.96 -5.65
C ALA A 163 2.16 -6.99 -7.13
N ILE A 164 1.78 -5.82 -7.65
CA ILE A 164 1.45 -5.57 -9.06
C ILE A 164 2.34 -4.41 -9.55
N PRO A 165 3.65 -4.67 -9.74
CA PRO A 165 4.64 -3.61 -9.98
C PRO A 165 4.37 -2.80 -11.25
N GLU A 166 3.84 -3.43 -12.30
CA GLU A 166 3.50 -2.78 -13.57
C GLU A 166 2.37 -1.75 -13.42
N LYS A 167 1.58 -1.83 -12.36
CA LYS A 167 0.55 -0.85 -11.97
C LYS A 167 1.01 0.07 -10.83
N GLY A 168 2.28 -0.04 -10.40
CA GLY A 168 2.85 0.74 -9.30
C GLY A 168 2.34 0.35 -7.92
N ILE A 169 1.70 -0.83 -7.77
CA ILE A 169 1.19 -1.35 -6.50
C ILE A 169 2.24 -2.29 -5.90
N LEU A 170 2.78 -1.91 -4.74
CA LEU A 170 3.91 -2.60 -4.09
C LEU A 170 3.51 -3.12 -2.70
N THR A 171 4.14 -4.21 -2.27
CA THR A 171 3.99 -4.82 -0.93
C THR A 171 5.24 -4.65 -0.05
N SER A 172 6.23 -3.94 -0.56
CA SER A 172 7.46 -3.55 0.15
C SER A 172 7.92 -2.18 -0.32
N LYS A 173 8.62 -1.46 0.54
CA LYS A 173 9.38 -0.24 0.21
C LYS A 173 10.84 -0.56 0.07
#